data_16582fb06d74382d02db2a01c11631fb
#
_entry.id   16582fb06d74382d02db2a01c11631fb
#
_cell.length_a   1.000
_cell.length_b   1.000
_cell.length_c   1.000
_cell.angle_alpha   90.00
_cell.angle_beta   90.00
_cell.angle_gamma   90.00
#
_symmetry.space_group_name_H-M   'P 1'
#
loop_
_entity.id
_entity.type
_entity.pdbx_description
1 polymer ?
#
loop_
_entity_poly.entity_id
_entity_poly.type
_entity_poly.pdbx_seq_one_letter_code
_entity_poly.pdbx_strand_id
1 'polypeptide(L)'
;EGERSHQYRILRALKNRFGAVDEIGVFAMAGAGLEEIGNPSMLFLSGRDEPVPGSSVFPALEGTRPVLVEIQALTVRLASGATPRRAVVGWDSGRLAMLLAVLEARCGLNFSAAEVYLNVAGGYRLTDPAADLAVAAALVSALADRPLPAQAAWFGEISLAGEVRPVAHSSI
;
A
#
# COMPACT_ATOMS: atom_id res chain seq x y z
N GLU A 1 4.74 0.26 -21.95
CA GLU A 1 5.32 -1.03 -21.54
C GLU A 1 4.36 -1.67 -20.54
N GLY A 2 3.88 -2.88 -20.84
CA GLY A 2 2.96 -3.59 -19.97
C GLY A 2 3.72 -4.56 -19.08
N GLU A 3 3.57 -4.44 -17.76
CA GLU A 3 4.01 -5.49 -16.85
C GLU A 3 3.17 -6.76 -17.09
N ARG A 4 3.84 -7.87 -17.34
CA ARG A 4 3.25 -9.13 -17.86
C ARG A 4 2.49 -9.96 -16.82
N SER A 5 2.25 -9.49 -15.61
CA SER A 5 1.70 -10.34 -14.53
C SER A 5 0.23 -10.11 -14.19
N HIS A 6 -0.47 -9.17 -14.83
CA HIS A 6 -1.86 -8.84 -14.46
C HIS A 6 -2.78 -8.72 -15.68
N GLN A 7 -4.07 -8.92 -15.46
CA GLN A 7 -5.14 -8.74 -16.46
C GLN A 7 -5.32 -7.27 -16.89
N TYR A 8 -4.51 -6.37 -16.32
CA TYR A 8 -4.59 -4.93 -16.51
C TYR A 8 -3.39 -4.38 -17.24
N ARG A 9 -3.57 -3.30 -17.99
CA ARG A 9 -2.54 -2.55 -18.70
C ARG A 9 -2.64 -1.08 -18.34
N ILE A 10 -1.51 -0.49 -17.98
CA ILE A 10 -1.39 0.95 -17.74
C ILE A 10 -0.75 1.56 -18.98
N LEU A 11 -1.46 2.47 -19.62
CA LEU A 11 -0.95 3.25 -20.75
C LEU A 11 -0.50 4.62 -20.23
N ARG A 12 0.78 4.94 -20.45
CA ARG A 12 1.35 6.26 -20.09
C ARG A 12 1.76 7.00 -21.35
N ALA A 13 1.46 8.29 -21.40
CA ALA A 13 1.97 9.16 -22.44
C ALA A 13 3.44 9.53 -22.13
N LEU A 14 4.38 9.14 -22.99
CA LEU A 14 5.79 9.52 -22.85
C LEU A 14 6.10 10.87 -23.52
N LYS A 15 5.30 11.28 -24.48
CA LYS A 15 5.41 12.57 -25.19
C LYS A 15 4.06 12.95 -25.76
N ASN A 16 3.62 14.17 -25.47
CA ASN A 16 2.38 14.73 -26.02
C ASN A 16 2.65 16.12 -26.56
N ARG A 17 2.25 16.38 -27.81
CA ARG A 17 2.38 17.70 -28.44
C ARG A 17 1.28 18.68 -28.07
N PHE A 18 0.13 18.17 -27.58
CA PHE A 18 -1.11 18.92 -27.46
C PHE A 18 -1.74 18.86 -26.07
N GLY A 19 -1.04 18.27 -25.06
CA GLY A 19 -1.56 18.15 -23.71
C GLY A 19 -0.52 17.65 -22.70
N ALA A 20 -0.96 17.42 -21.48
CA ALA A 20 -0.13 16.88 -20.40
C ALA A 20 0.35 15.44 -20.71
N VAL A 21 1.54 15.10 -20.24
CA VAL A 21 2.11 13.74 -20.35
C VAL A 21 1.85 12.92 -19.09
N ASP A 22 1.23 13.52 -18.07
CA ASP A 22 1.03 12.92 -16.74
C ASP A 22 -0.28 12.14 -16.65
N GLU A 23 -1.05 12.08 -17.74
CA GLU A 23 -2.28 11.28 -17.80
C GLU A 23 -1.97 9.83 -18.05
N ILE A 24 -2.67 8.95 -17.32
CA ILE A 24 -2.63 7.51 -17.51
C ILE A 24 -4.01 6.95 -17.86
N GLY A 25 -4.04 5.99 -18.78
CA GLY A 25 -5.21 5.15 -19.03
C GLY A 25 -4.98 3.76 -18.40
N VAL A 26 -5.96 3.28 -17.66
CA VAL A 26 -5.95 1.91 -17.12
C VAL A 26 -6.99 1.09 -17.88
N PHE A 27 -6.52 -0.05 -18.42
CA PHE A 27 -7.34 -0.92 -19.26
C PHE A 27 -7.31 -2.35 -18.72
N ALA A 28 -8.44 -3.03 -18.75
CA ALA A 28 -8.52 -4.47 -18.54
C ALA A 28 -8.32 -5.22 -19.86
N MET A 29 -7.71 -6.39 -19.80
CA MET A 29 -7.65 -7.34 -20.91
C MET A 29 -8.93 -8.19 -20.87
N ALA A 30 -9.88 -7.88 -21.72
CA ALA A 30 -11.08 -8.66 -21.92
C ALA A 30 -10.99 -9.55 -23.16
N GLY A 31 -11.90 -10.48 -23.34
CA GLY A 31 -11.95 -11.36 -24.53
C GLY A 31 -12.10 -10.61 -25.84
N ALA A 32 -12.66 -9.40 -25.82
CA ALA A 32 -12.82 -8.51 -26.96
C ALA A 32 -11.65 -7.51 -27.15
N GLY A 33 -10.65 -7.52 -26.27
CA GLY A 33 -9.50 -6.60 -26.32
C GLY A 33 -9.34 -5.77 -25.05
N LEU A 34 -8.82 -4.54 -25.18
CA LEU A 34 -8.63 -3.61 -24.09
C LEU A 34 -9.92 -2.84 -23.79
N GLU A 35 -10.40 -2.95 -22.57
CA GLU A 35 -11.54 -2.18 -22.06
C GLU A 35 -11.08 -1.14 -21.04
N GLU A 36 -11.51 0.11 -21.16
CA GLU A 36 -11.14 1.17 -20.24
C GLU A 36 -11.78 0.96 -18.86
N ILE A 37 -11.00 1.14 -17.81
CA ILE A 37 -11.46 1.08 -16.43
C ILE A 37 -11.69 2.50 -15.93
N GLY A 38 -12.94 2.88 -15.77
CA GLY A 38 -13.33 4.21 -15.31
C GLY A 38 -12.88 4.55 -13.89
N ASN A 39 -12.78 3.54 -13.01
CA ASN A 39 -12.28 3.71 -11.64
C ASN A 39 -11.13 2.72 -11.33
N PRO A 40 -9.87 3.12 -11.57
CA PRO A 40 -8.71 2.26 -11.32
C PRO A 40 -8.55 1.83 -9.86
N SER A 41 -9.05 2.62 -8.91
CA SER A 41 -8.99 2.25 -7.48
C SER A 41 -9.70 0.94 -7.18
N MET A 42 -10.72 0.58 -7.94
CA MET A 42 -11.44 -0.70 -7.80
C MET A 42 -10.52 -1.94 -8.02
N LEU A 43 -9.41 -1.77 -8.73
CA LEU A 43 -8.45 -2.85 -8.98
C LEU A 43 -7.55 -3.14 -7.79
N PHE A 44 -7.35 -2.13 -6.96
CA PHE A 44 -6.39 -2.15 -5.86
C PHE A 44 -7.07 -2.12 -4.50
N LEU A 45 -8.39 -2.20 -4.47
CA LEU A 45 -9.19 -2.35 -3.26
C LEU A 45 -9.86 -3.73 -3.25
N SER A 46 -9.84 -4.39 -2.10
CA SER A 46 -10.67 -5.58 -1.93
C SER A 46 -12.14 -5.12 -1.85
N GLY A 47 -12.98 -5.67 -2.72
CA GLY A 47 -14.43 -5.39 -2.72
C GLY A 47 -15.15 -5.98 -1.50
N ARG A 48 -14.62 -5.78 -0.29
CA ARG A 48 -15.22 -6.28 0.94
C ARG A 48 -16.18 -5.25 1.50
N ASP A 49 -17.35 -5.71 1.90
CA ASP A 49 -18.36 -4.88 2.55
C ASP A 49 -18.01 -4.59 4.01
N GLU A 50 -17.20 -5.44 4.65
CA GLU A 50 -16.81 -5.31 6.04
C GLU A 50 -15.30 -5.06 6.23
N PRO A 51 -14.92 -4.12 7.11
CA PRO A 51 -13.51 -3.89 7.46
C PRO A 51 -12.92 -5.13 8.14
N VAL A 52 -11.68 -5.46 7.78
CA VAL A 52 -10.91 -6.54 8.41
C VAL A 52 -9.65 -6.01 9.06
N PRO A 53 -9.18 -6.63 10.16
CA PRO A 53 -7.89 -6.29 10.75
C PRO A 53 -6.76 -6.41 9.75
N GLY A 54 -5.79 -5.50 9.82
CA GLY A 54 -4.60 -5.52 8.96
C GLY A 54 -4.80 -4.91 7.57
N SER A 55 -5.96 -4.35 7.24
CA SER A 55 -6.18 -3.65 5.97
C SER A 55 -6.17 -2.14 6.18
N SER A 56 -5.42 -1.42 5.34
CA SER A 56 -5.38 0.03 5.26
C SER A 56 -5.42 0.48 3.80
N VAL A 57 -5.76 1.75 3.57
CA VAL A 57 -5.81 2.34 2.23
C VAL A 57 -4.84 3.49 2.14
N PHE A 58 -4.03 3.50 1.09
CA PHE A 58 -3.09 4.56 0.73
C PHE A 58 -3.55 5.27 -0.55
N PRO A 59 -3.63 6.62 -0.56
CA PRO A 59 -3.91 7.39 -1.77
C PRO A 59 -2.61 7.60 -2.54
N ALA A 60 -2.33 6.72 -3.49
CA ALA A 60 -1.19 6.83 -4.39
C ALA A 60 -1.46 7.82 -5.51
N LEU A 61 -0.41 8.42 -6.07
CA LEU A 61 -0.48 9.22 -7.28
C LEU A 61 0.17 8.47 -8.45
N GLU A 62 -0.59 8.26 -9.50
CA GLU A 62 -0.09 7.81 -10.78
C GLU A 62 -0.17 8.97 -11.78
N GLY A 63 0.98 9.64 -12.00
CA GLY A 63 1.00 10.93 -12.66
C GLY A 63 0.26 11.97 -11.83
N THR A 64 -0.82 12.54 -12.35
CA THR A 64 -1.71 13.47 -11.64
C THR A 64 -2.99 12.80 -11.10
N ARG A 65 -3.18 11.51 -11.38
CA ARG A 65 -4.42 10.79 -11.02
C ARG A 65 -4.26 10.10 -9.67
N PRO A 66 -5.15 10.39 -8.69
CA PRO A 66 -5.18 9.65 -7.44
C PRO A 66 -5.72 8.23 -7.67
N VAL A 67 -5.06 7.25 -7.06
CA VAL A 67 -5.45 5.84 -7.07
C VAL A 67 -5.42 5.34 -5.64
N LEU A 68 -6.52 4.77 -5.17
CA LEU A 68 -6.56 4.15 -3.84
C LEU A 68 -5.96 2.74 -3.93
N VAL A 69 -4.99 2.47 -3.08
CA VAL A 69 -4.26 1.19 -3.02
C VAL A 69 -4.43 0.58 -1.64
N GLU A 70 -4.91 -0.66 -1.58
CA GLU A 70 -5.01 -1.39 -0.33
C GLU A 70 -3.66 -1.99 0.06
N ILE A 71 -3.29 -1.81 1.32
CA ILE A 71 -2.15 -2.43 1.97
C ILE A 71 -2.67 -3.42 2.99
N GLN A 72 -2.20 -4.64 2.93
CA GLN A 72 -2.63 -5.74 3.78
C GLN A 72 -1.46 -6.22 4.64
N ALA A 73 -1.67 -6.28 5.95
CA ALA A 73 -0.72 -6.83 6.90
C ALA A 73 -1.34 -8.02 7.64
N LEU A 74 -0.54 -9.03 7.90
CA LEU A 74 -0.90 -10.16 8.74
C LEU A 74 0.22 -10.40 9.75
N THR A 75 -0.15 -10.59 11.01
CA THR A 75 0.76 -10.98 12.07
C THR A 75 0.41 -12.36 12.60
N VAL A 76 1.39 -13.22 12.76
CA VAL A 76 1.22 -14.57 13.31
C VAL A 76 2.09 -14.71 14.54
N ARG A 77 1.50 -14.96 15.69
CA ARG A 77 2.26 -15.17 16.93
C ARG A 77 3.10 -16.45 16.83
N LEU A 78 4.35 -16.32 17.26
CA LEU A 78 5.28 -17.45 17.30
C LEU A 78 5.34 -18.09 18.66
N ALA A 79 5.63 -19.40 18.66
CA ALA A 79 6.06 -20.09 19.86
C ALA A 79 7.43 -19.52 20.33
N SER A 80 7.67 -19.58 21.65
CA SER A 80 8.91 -19.09 22.24
C SER A 80 10.15 -19.70 21.57
N GLY A 81 11.12 -18.87 21.23
CA GLY A 81 12.42 -19.27 20.65
C GLY A 81 12.47 -19.40 19.12
N ALA A 82 11.36 -19.19 18.40
CA ALA A 82 11.38 -19.18 16.95
C ALA A 82 11.86 -17.82 16.41
N THR A 83 12.57 -17.84 15.27
CA THR A 83 12.97 -16.62 14.58
C THR A 83 11.83 -16.08 13.74
N PRO A 84 11.39 -14.82 13.94
CA PRO A 84 10.28 -14.25 13.19
C PRO A 84 10.61 -14.09 11.71
N ARG A 85 9.69 -14.52 10.86
CA ARG A 85 9.75 -14.27 9.42
C ARG A 85 9.19 -12.89 9.08
N ARG A 86 9.83 -12.22 8.13
CA ARG A 86 9.37 -10.96 7.54
C ARG A 86 9.22 -11.17 6.04
N ALA A 87 7.99 -11.10 5.51
CA ALA A 87 7.72 -11.24 4.09
C ALA A 87 6.99 -10.01 3.56
N VAL A 88 7.43 -9.51 2.43
CA VAL A 88 6.92 -8.27 1.82
C VAL A 88 6.71 -8.49 0.32
N VAL A 89 5.56 -8.07 -0.17
CA VAL A 89 5.24 -8.01 -1.58
C VAL A 89 4.73 -6.60 -1.92
N GLY A 90 5.31 -6.00 -2.95
CA GLY A 90 4.89 -4.70 -3.48
C GLY A 90 5.43 -3.48 -2.72
N TRP A 91 6.28 -3.66 -1.71
CA TRP A 91 6.92 -2.58 -0.96
C TRP A 91 8.37 -2.93 -0.60
N ASP A 92 9.14 -1.97 -0.09
CA ASP A 92 10.55 -2.17 0.26
C ASP A 92 10.72 -2.89 1.61
N SER A 93 11.50 -3.97 1.63
CA SER A 93 11.72 -4.77 2.84
C SER A 93 12.59 -4.07 3.89
N GLY A 94 13.53 -3.24 3.44
CA GLY A 94 14.35 -2.44 4.35
C GLY A 94 13.53 -1.35 5.04
N ARG A 95 12.58 -0.77 4.30
CA ARG A 95 11.64 0.21 4.85
C ARG A 95 10.68 -0.43 5.86
N LEU A 96 10.20 -1.66 5.61
CA LEU A 96 9.44 -2.42 6.59
C LEU A 96 10.24 -2.63 7.88
N ALA A 97 11.51 -3.03 7.78
CA ALA A 97 12.37 -3.24 8.94
C ALA A 97 12.53 -1.96 9.77
N MET A 98 12.72 -0.80 9.12
CA MET A 98 12.79 0.48 9.80
C MET A 98 11.47 0.85 10.49
N LEU A 99 10.32 0.65 9.84
CA LEU A 99 9.01 0.92 10.44
C LEU A 99 8.74 0.05 11.66
N LEU A 100 9.04 -1.24 11.59
CA LEU A 100 8.90 -2.14 12.73
C LEU A 100 9.76 -1.68 13.90
N ALA A 101 11.00 -1.26 13.64
CA ALA A 101 11.89 -0.73 14.68
C ALA A 101 11.33 0.56 15.31
N VAL A 102 10.76 1.47 14.52
CA VAL A 102 10.12 2.69 15.03
C VAL A 102 8.89 2.36 15.88
N LEU A 103 8.02 1.47 15.40
CA LEU A 103 6.82 1.06 16.13
C LEU A 103 7.18 0.37 17.46
N GLU A 104 8.22 -0.43 17.50
CA GLU A 104 8.71 -1.04 18.73
C GLU A 104 9.33 0.00 19.67
N ALA A 105 10.27 0.81 19.18
CA ALA A 105 11.05 1.71 20.02
C ALA A 105 10.29 2.95 20.50
N ARG A 106 9.35 3.47 19.68
CA ARG A 106 8.63 4.72 19.95
C ARG A 106 7.20 4.52 20.40
N CYS A 107 6.54 3.45 19.94
CA CYS A 107 5.15 3.18 20.27
C CYS A 107 4.99 2.02 21.26
N GLY A 108 6.07 1.34 21.64
CA GLY A 108 6.02 0.22 22.59
C GLY A 108 5.31 -1.03 22.07
N LEU A 109 5.17 -1.15 20.74
CA LEU A 109 4.55 -2.30 20.11
C LEU A 109 5.58 -3.43 19.97
N ASN A 110 5.18 -4.68 20.21
CA ASN A 110 6.08 -5.80 20.16
C ASN A 110 5.81 -6.71 18.95
N PHE A 111 6.68 -6.64 17.95
CA PHE A 111 6.69 -7.51 16.79
C PHE A 111 7.73 -8.63 16.87
N SER A 112 8.56 -8.66 17.91
CA SER A 112 9.65 -9.65 18.05
C SER A 112 9.15 -11.08 18.24
N ALA A 113 7.92 -11.25 18.75
CA ALA A 113 7.27 -12.54 18.94
C ALA A 113 6.21 -12.85 17.86
N ALA A 114 6.27 -12.17 16.71
CA ALA A 114 5.31 -12.37 15.63
C ALA A 114 5.99 -12.39 14.26
N GLU A 115 5.57 -13.31 13.40
CA GLU A 115 5.82 -13.18 11.96
C GLU A 115 5.01 -12.02 11.40
N VAL A 116 5.55 -11.33 10.40
CA VAL A 116 4.89 -10.24 9.71
C VAL A 116 4.88 -10.50 8.21
N TYR A 117 3.71 -10.44 7.64
CA TYR A 117 3.47 -10.53 6.21
C TYR A 117 2.82 -9.24 5.75
N LEU A 118 3.38 -8.60 4.72
CA LEU A 118 2.88 -7.36 4.12
C LEU A 118 2.68 -7.55 2.63
N ASN A 119 1.52 -7.19 2.14
CA ASN A 119 1.18 -7.27 0.73
C ASN A 119 0.49 -5.99 0.26
N VAL A 120 0.96 -5.46 -0.86
CA VAL A 120 0.26 -4.40 -1.58
C VAL A 120 -0.67 -5.04 -2.61
N ALA A 121 -1.96 -4.73 -2.51
CA ALA A 121 -2.99 -5.37 -3.33
C ALA A 121 -2.83 -5.07 -4.82
N GLY A 122 -3.38 -5.97 -5.65
CA GLY A 122 -3.41 -5.81 -7.11
C GLY A 122 -2.03 -5.87 -7.79
N GLY A 123 -0.97 -6.31 -7.07
CA GLY A 123 0.40 -6.31 -7.59
C GLY A 123 1.00 -4.93 -7.79
N TYR A 124 0.39 -3.91 -7.20
CA TYR A 124 0.92 -2.56 -7.24
C TYR A 124 2.26 -2.48 -6.50
N ARG A 125 3.21 -1.69 -7.03
CA ARG A 125 4.49 -1.43 -6.38
C ARG A 125 4.50 -0.03 -5.81
N LEU A 126 4.52 0.06 -4.50
CA LEU A 126 4.66 1.32 -3.77
C LEU A 126 6.14 1.65 -3.59
N THR A 127 6.53 2.82 -4.06
CA THR A 127 7.88 3.38 -3.87
C THR A 127 7.85 4.70 -3.08
N ASP A 128 6.66 5.27 -2.89
CA ASP A 128 6.47 6.54 -2.22
C ASP A 128 6.62 6.41 -0.70
N PRO A 129 7.53 7.15 -0.05
CA PRO A 129 7.65 7.21 1.40
C PRO A 129 6.37 7.61 2.14
N ALA A 130 5.47 8.34 1.47
CA ALA A 130 4.17 8.70 2.03
C ALA A 130 3.30 7.49 2.41
N ALA A 131 3.60 6.30 1.91
CA ALA A 131 2.92 5.06 2.27
C ALA A 131 3.24 4.55 3.68
N ASP A 132 4.26 5.10 4.36
CA ASP A 132 4.69 4.64 5.69
C ASP A 132 3.56 4.60 6.70
N LEU A 133 2.76 5.67 6.76
CA LEU A 133 1.67 5.75 7.73
C LEU A 133 0.58 4.71 7.43
N ALA A 134 0.29 4.45 6.15
CA ALA A 134 -0.67 3.40 5.76
C ALA A 134 -0.15 2.00 6.12
N VAL A 135 1.15 1.73 5.89
CA VAL A 135 1.78 0.47 6.28
C VAL A 135 1.78 0.31 7.80
N ALA A 136 2.16 1.36 8.54
CA ALA A 136 2.12 1.35 10.00
C ALA A 136 0.71 1.11 10.55
N ALA A 137 -0.31 1.76 9.97
CA ALA A 137 -1.70 1.57 10.34
C ALA A 137 -2.16 0.11 10.11
N ALA A 138 -1.80 -0.50 8.96
CA ALA A 138 -2.10 -1.90 8.68
C ALA A 138 -1.41 -2.85 9.69
N LEU A 139 -0.13 -2.60 10.01
CA LEU A 139 0.62 -3.40 10.99
C LEU A 139 0.03 -3.31 12.40
N VAL A 140 -0.31 -2.11 12.84
CA VAL A 140 -0.95 -1.88 14.16
C VAL A 140 -2.32 -2.54 14.23
N SER A 141 -3.12 -2.40 13.17
CA SER A 141 -4.42 -3.04 13.04
C SER A 141 -4.32 -4.57 13.12
N ALA A 142 -3.37 -5.16 12.39
CA ALA A 142 -3.12 -6.60 12.42
C ALA A 142 -2.67 -7.08 13.81
N LEU A 143 -1.74 -6.36 14.46
CA LEU A 143 -1.21 -6.72 15.77
C LEU A 143 -2.29 -6.64 16.87
N ALA A 144 -3.15 -5.62 16.79
CA ALA A 144 -4.25 -5.41 17.73
C ALA A 144 -5.49 -6.26 17.43
N ASP A 145 -5.53 -6.93 16.29
CA ASP A 145 -6.70 -7.66 15.76
C ASP A 145 -7.97 -6.78 15.75
N ARG A 146 -7.80 -5.54 15.27
CA ARG A 146 -8.87 -4.55 15.16
C ARG A 146 -8.86 -3.87 13.81
N PRO A 147 -10.00 -3.85 13.09
CA PRO A 147 -10.08 -3.18 11.81
C PRO A 147 -9.93 -1.66 11.95
N LEU A 148 -9.38 -1.04 10.93
CA LEU A 148 -9.34 0.42 10.78
C LEU A 148 -10.70 0.93 10.29
N PRO A 149 -10.99 2.25 10.43
CA PRO A 149 -12.20 2.84 9.88
C PRO A 149 -12.30 2.59 8.36
N ALA A 150 -13.47 2.14 7.89
CA ALA A 150 -13.68 1.71 6.50
C ALA A 150 -13.49 2.81 5.46
N GLN A 151 -13.71 4.09 5.85
CA GLN A 151 -13.63 5.25 4.95
C GLN A 151 -12.41 6.12 5.26
N ALA A 152 -11.32 5.53 5.74
CA ALA A 152 -10.09 6.24 6.04
C ALA A 152 -8.99 5.87 5.05
N ALA A 153 -8.29 6.89 4.55
CA ALA A 153 -7.04 6.73 3.82
C ALA A 153 -5.90 7.33 4.65
N TRP A 154 -4.74 6.69 4.60
CA TRP A 154 -3.60 6.99 5.46
C TRP A 154 -2.41 7.38 4.59
N PHE A 155 -1.77 8.51 4.88
CA PHE A 155 -0.57 8.94 4.18
C PHE A 155 0.31 9.79 5.08
N GLY A 156 1.60 9.67 4.91
CA GLY A 156 2.63 10.40 5.63
C GLY A 156 3.91 9.60 5.74
N GLU A 157 5.06 10.26 5.64
CA GLU A 157 6.36 9.64 5.88
C GLU A 157 6.63 9.57 7.39
N ILE A 158 7.09 8.41 7.87
CA ILE A 158 7.47 8.22 9.28
C ILE A 158 8.98 8.31 9.42
N SER A 159 9.44 9.26 10.25
CA SER A 159 10.84 9.41 10.59
C SER A 159 11.29 8.38 11.64
N LEU A 160 12.61 8.16 11.76
CA LEU A 160 13.16 7.31 12.83
C LEU A 160 12.91 7.85 14.24
N ALA A 161 12.55 9.14 14.37
CA ALA A 161 12.10 9.72 15.63
C ALA A 161 10.65 9.36 15.98
N GLY A 162 9.89 8.76 15.05
CA GLY A 162 8.49 8.41 15.22
C GLY A 162 7.53 9.55 14.84
N GLU A 163 8.02 10.59 14.19
CA GLU A 163 7.19 11.70 13.73
C GLU A 163 6.63 11.42 12.35
N VAL A 164 5.37 11.82 12.12
CA VAL A 164 4.77 11.83 10.80
C VAL A 164 5.10 13.16 10.12
N ARG A 165 5.81 13.07 8.99
CA ARG A 165 6.20 14.25 8.20
C ARG A 165 5.18 14.56 7.12
N PRO A 166 4.96 15.84 6.81
CA PRO A 166 4.18 16.24 5.66
C PRO A 166 4.88 15.74 4.38
N VAL A 167 4.08 15.35 3.41
CA VAL A 167 4.53 14.85 2.11
C VAL A 167 4.11 15.78 0.99
N ALA A 168 4.83 15.74 -0.12
CA ALA A 168 4.43 16.48 -1.32
C ALA A 168 3.02 15.99 -1.73
N HIS A 169 2.20 16.92 -2.24
CA HIS A 169 0.82 16.64 -2.67
C HIS A 169 -0.19 16.24 -1.57
N SER A 170 0.07 16.62 -0.31
CA SER A 170 -0.89 16.40 0.79
C SER A 170 -2.19 17.21 0.66
N SER A 171 -2.26 18.12 -0.30
CA SER A 171 -3.42 18.97 -0.59
C SER A 171 -4.02 18.58 -1.96
N ILE A 172 -4.79 17.50 -2.00
CA ILE A 172 -5.61 17.12 -3.16
C ILE A 172 -7.07 17.15 -2.76
#